data_3d004e1169a47bb7c12d194c87db74bd
#
_entry.id   3d004e1169a47bb7c12d194c87db74bd
#
_cell.length_a   1.000
_cell.length_b   1.000
_cell.length_c   1.000
_cell.angle_alpha   90.00
_cell.angle_beta   90.00
_cell.angle_gamma   90.00
#
_symmetry.space_group_name_H-M   'P 1'
#
loop_
_entity.id
_entity.type
_entity.pdbx_description
1 polymer ?
#
loop_
_entity_poly.entity_id
_entity_poly.type
_entity_poly.pdbx_seq_one_letter_code
_entity_poly.pdbx_strand_id
1 'polypeptide(L)'
;MEVLGFAGVPTVLFLEPPDEAALARFADCRAVGIAGIARSQTPAWMDANLPGIFDTLARIGAPVTHYKVCSTFDSAPQVGSIGRAIELGVPRLGGAWHPLLVAAPALGRYQAFGNLFAVAGGAVHRLDRHPTMSRHPVTPMDEADLRRHLARQIAAPMGLVDLVALQGGRADAALAACLDAGERIVSLDAIDEATIAEAGRLIWEHRGERLFAIGSQGVEYALVAHWRRIGLLAPEAEPASAPPVKRIAVVSASCAPVTAAQIAQARRDGFTTFAVDAAAAADPALWARELDRAERDGLAALREGRSVVLHTAEGPDDPAIIRTRAAIAAAGEPAETIHARIGAGLGRLLGRLAAQSGLTRGVIAGGDTSGHAAQALGIGALTALAPLAPGAPLCRLHGSARAGGLAEIVLKGGQMGGPDFFQTVLRGGHAATGEIRRQDA
;
A
#
# COMPACT_ATOMS: atom_id res chain seq x y z
N MET A 1 0.41 4.59 6.92
CA MET A 1 1.77 4.93 7.40
C MET A 1 2.27 6.22 6.76
N GLU A 2 2.40 6.30 5.44
CA GLU A 2 2.93 7.45 4.70
C GLU A 2 2.23 8.77 5.07
N VAL A 3 0.91 8.85 4.90
CA VAL A 3 0.12 10.06 5.15
C VAL A 3 0.30 10.58 6.58
N LEU A 4 0.18 9.70 7.56
CA LEU A 4 0.33 10.08 8.97
C LEU A 4 1.77 10.44 9.31
N GLY A 5 2.75 9.63 8.88
CA GLY A 5 4.16 9.84 9.16
C GLY A 5 4.67 11.19 8.62
N PHE A 6 4.33 11.52 7.38
CA PHE A 6 4.75 12.81 6.78
C PHE A 6 3.91 14.00 7.28
N ALA A 7 2.74 13.75 7.85
CA ALA A 7 1.98 14.78 8.55
C ALA A 7 2.51 15.09 9.97
N GLY A 8 3.56 14.39 10.42
CA GLY A 8 4.14 14.60 11.75
C GLY A 8 3.56 13.69 12.84
N VAL A 9 2.79 12.67 12.49
CA VAL A 9 2.30 11.64 13.42
C VAL A 9 3.28 10.46 13.41
N PRO A 10 4.07 10.21 14.48
CA PRO A 10 4.97 9.08 14.54
C PRO A 10 4.20 7.77 14.30
N THR A 11 4.57 7.05 13.26
CA THR A 11 3.80 5.90 12.76
C THR A 11 4.72 4.72 12.47
N VAL A 12 4.34 3.54 12.95
CA VAL A 12 4.98 2.26 12.63
C VAL A 12 4.02 1.34 11.88
N LEU A 13 4.52 0.66 10.87
CA LEU A 13 3.81 -0.39 10.13
C LEU A 13 4.51 -1.72 10.37
N PHE A 14 3.87 -2.63 11.09
CA PHE A 14 4.30 -4.01 11.25
C PHE A 14 3.88 -4.84 10.03
N LEU A 15 4.72 -5.79 9.62
CA LEU A 15 4.41 -6.71 8.53
C LEU A 15 3.66 -7.97 9.00
N GLU A 16 3.66 -8.21 10.32
CA GLU A 16 2.91 -9.26 11.01
C GLU A 16 2.37 -8.69 12.31
N PRO A 17 1.33 -9.28 12.92
CA PRO A 17 0.83 -8.84 14.21
C PRO A 17 1.95 -8.81 15.25
N PRO A 18 2.22 -7.65 15.88
CA PRO A 18 3.29 -7.52 16.86
C PRO A 18 2.91 -8.17 18.20
N ASP A 19 3.90 -8.73 18.88
CA ASP A 19 3.82 -9.04 20.30
C ASP A 19 4.05 -7.78 21.17
N GLU A 20 3.91 -7.92 22.48
CA GLU A 20 4.09 -6.80 23.44
C GLU A 20 5.50 -6.23 23.40
N ALA A 21 6.52 -7.06 23.22
CA ALA A 21 7.92 -6.62 23.17
C ALA A 21 8.19 -5.82 21.89
N ALA A 22 7.62 -6.23 20.76
CA ALA A 22 7.70 -5.50 19.50
C ALA A 22 6.97 -4.15 19.58
N LEU A 23 5.78 -4.09 20.19
CA LEU A 23 5.04 -2.84 20.42
C LEU A 23 5.80 -1.89 21.35
N ALA A 24 6.40 -2.40 22.44
CA ALA A 24 7.15 -1.58 23.40
C ALA A 24 8.33 -0.84 22.75
N ARG A 25 8.94 -1.40 21.70
CA ARG A 25 10.02 -0.74 20.94
C ARG A 25 9.56 0.50 20.19
N PHE A 26 8.27 0.67 20.01
CA PHE A 26 7.63 1.78 19.27
C PHE A 26 6.61 2.51 20.15
N ALA A 27 6.84 2.54 21.46
CA ALA A 27 5.95 3.20 22.43
C ALA A 27 5.71 4.70 22.13
N ASP A 28 6.67 5.37 21.46
CA ASP A 28 6.55 6.77 21.04
C ASP A 28 5.69 6.93 19.77
N CYS A 29 5.33 5.85 19.07
CA CYS A 29 4.46 5.94 17.91
C CYS A 29 3.01 6.15 18.34
N ARG A 30 2.37 7.12 17.69
CA ARG A 30 0.95 7.49 17.93
C ARG A 30 0.01 6.74 16.98
N ALA A 31 0.56 6.15 15.92
CA ALA A 31 -0.18 5.32 14.99
C ALA A 31 0.55 4.00 14.75
N VAL A 32 -0.20 2.91 14.81
CA VAL A 32 0.30 1.55 14.59
C VAL A 32 -0.51 0.91 13.47
N GLY A 33 0.17 0.44 12.44
CA GLY A 33 -0.42 -0.33 11.34
C GLY A 33 0.05 -1.77 11.34
N ILE A 34 -0.80 -2.67 10.86
CA ILE A 34 -0.45 -4.07 10.56
C ILE A 34 -0.73 -4.29 9.08
N ALA A 35 0.28 -4.64 8.31
CA ALA A 35 0.13 -4.95 6.90
C ALA A 35 -0.62 -6.28 6.72
N GLY A 36 -1.41 -6.38 5.65
CA GLY A 36 -2.16 -7.59 5.35
C GLY A 36 -2.33 -7.82 3.86
N ILE A 37 -2.68 -9.04 3.50
CA ILE A 37 -2.92 -9.48 2.12
C ILE A 37 -4.39 -9.80 1.84
N ALA A 38 -5.29 -9.40 2.74
CA ALA A 38 -6.73 -9.73 2.68
C ALA A 38 -7.40 -9.34 1.35
N ARG A 39 -6.87 -8.32 0.66
CA ARG A 39 -7.36 -7.87 -0.65
C ARG A 39 -7.41 -8.98 -1.72
N SER A 40 -6.49 -9.92 -1.68
CA SER A 40 -6.38 -11.03 -2.64
C SER A 40 -6.89 -12.36 -2.09
N GLN A 41 -7.47 -12.37 -0.89
CA GLN A 41 -7.85 -13.58 -0.18
C GLN A 41 -9.35 -13.86 -0.23
N THR A 42 -9.70 -15.13 -0.02
CA THR A 42 -11.09 -15.58 0.09
C THR A 42 -11.70 -15.22 1.45
N PRO A 43 -13.04 -15.17 1.58
CA PRO A 43 -13.70 -15.02 2.88
C PRO A 43 -13.28 -16.07 3.90
N ALA A 44 -13.09 -17.33 3.50
CA ALA A 44 -12.61 -18.39 4.40
C ALA A 44 -11.22 -18.11 4.97
N TRP A 45 -10.30 -17.55 4.16
CA TRP A 45 -9.03 -17.10 4.64
C TRP A 45 -9.17 -15.92 5.62
N MET A 46 -10.08 -14.99 5.32
CA MET A 46 -10.36 -13.85 6.20
C MET A 46 -10.88 -14.31 7.56
N ASP A 47 -11.79 -15.31 7.57
CA ASP A 47 -12.33 -15.90 8.79
C ASP A 47 -11.25 -16.50 9.70
N ALA A 48 -10.25 -17.10 9.09
CA ALA A 48 -9.15 -17.72 9.82
C ALA A 48 -8.09 -16.71 10.31
N ASN A 49 -7.90 -15.59 9.61
CA ASN A 49 -6.72 -14.73 9.82
C ASN A 49 -7.04 -13.34 10.37
N LEU A 50 -8.15 -12.68 9.93
CA LEU A 50 -8.46 -11.32 10.36
C LEU A 50 -8.85 -11.19 11.83
N PRO A 51 -9.55 -12.14 12.46
CA PRO A 51 -9.92 -12.04 13.89
C PRO A 51 -8.72 -11.76 14.79
N GLY A 52 -7.65 -12.52 14.67
CA GLY A 52 -6.44 -12.34 15.49
C GLY A 52 -5.75 -10.97 15.27
N ILE A 53 -5.80 -10.45 14.04
CA ILE A 53 -5.30 -9.11 13.71
C ILE A 53 -6.17 -8.04 14.38
N PHE A 54 -7.50 -8.16 14.27
CA PHE A 54 -8.43 -7.21 14.88
C PHE A 54 -8.37 -7.27 16.42
N ASP A 55 -8.20 -8.45 17.00
CA ASP A 55 -8.01 -8.59 18.45
C ASP A 55 -6.71 -7.92 18.92
N THR A 56 -5.65 -7.98 18.11
CA THR A 56 -4.39 -7.25 18.40
C THR A 56 -4.61 -5.73 18.33
N LEU A 57 -5.30 -5.23 17.31
CA LEU A 57 -5.65 -3.80 17.19
C LEU A 57 -6.57 -3.35 18.32
N ALA A 58 -7.53 -4.18 18.74
CA ALA A 58 -8.42 -3.89 19.87
C ALA A 58 -7.64 -3.76 21.19
N ARG A 59 -6.60 -4.60 21.42
CA ARG A 59 -5.73 -4.48 22.61
C ARG A 59 -4.88 -3.22 22.61
N ILE A 60 -4.45 -2.74 21.44
CA ILE A 60 -3.74 -1.45 21.30
C ILE A 60 -4.64 -0.30 21.77
N GLY A 61 -5.95 -0.41 21.59
CA GLY A 61 -6.92 0.51 22.19
C GLY A 61 -6.93 1.90 21.54
N ALA A 62 -6.56 2.03 20.27
CA ALA A 62 -6.62 3.30 19.57
C ALA A 62 -8.06 3.83 19.47
N PRO A 63 -8.28 5.17 19.59
CA PRO A 63 -9.62 5.75 19.48
C PRO A 63 -10.23 5.62 18.09
N VAL A 64 -9.40 5.47 17.05
CA VAL A 64 -9.82 5.16 15.68
C VAL A 64 -9.00 3.99 15.18
N THR A 65 -9.67 2.90 14.79
CA THR A 65 -9.06 1.76 14.10
C THR A 65 -9.56 1.76 12.66
N HIS A 66 -8.65 1.67 11.69
CA HIS A 66 -8.96 1.77 10.28
C HIS A 66 -8.65 0.47 9.53
N TYR A 67 -9.66 -0.11 8.89
CA TYR A 67 -9.46 -1.16 7.88
C TYR A 67 -9.21 -0.51 6.52
N LYS A 68 -7.93 -0.43 6.15
CA LYS A 68 -7.49 0.26 4.94
C LYS A 68 -7.67 -0.61 3.70
N VAL A 69 -8.51 -0.12 2.79
CA VAL A 69 -8.77 -0.70 1.46
C VAL A 69 -8.10 0.10 0.34
N CYS A 70 -8.15 -0.40 -0.89
CA CYS A 70 -7.68 0.35 -2.05
C CYS A 70 -8.53 1.60 -2.31
N SER A 71 -7.92 2.66 -2.83
CA SER A 71 -8.65 3.87 -3.24
C SER A 71 -9.51 3.68 -4.49
N THR A 72 -9.50 2.50 -5.09
CA THR A 72 -10.40 2.05 -6.14
C THR A 72 -11.51 1.12 -5.62
N PHE A 73 -11.51 0.79 -4.32
CA PHE A 73 -12.52 -0.02 -3.64
C PHE A 73 -12.76 -1.41 -4.28
N ASP A 74 -11.86 -1.85 -5.13
CA ASP A 74 -11.96 -3.10 -5.87
C ASP A 74 -12.01 -4.29 -4.92
N SER A 75 -13.12 -5.01 -4.97
CA SER A 75 -13.49 -6.12 -4.08
C SER A 75 -14.66 -6.90 -4.67
N ALA A 76 -14.84 -8.13 -4.21
CA ALA A 76 -15.98 -8.96 -4.60
C ALA A 76 -16.40 -9.86 -3.43
N PRO A 77 -17.61 -10.44 -3.45
CA PRO A 77 -18.06 -11.36 -2.39
C PRO A 77 -17.12 -12.54 -2.16
N GLN A 78 -16.41 -13.01 -3.20
CA GLN A 78 -15.61 -14.24 -3.17
C GLN A 78 -14.09 -13.96 -2.96
N VAL A 79 -13.63 -12.74 -3.24
CA VAL A 79 -12.22 -12.36 -3.13
C VAL A 79 -12.09 -10.91 -2.71
N GLY A 80 -11.24 -10.66 -1.72
CA GLY A 80 -11.01 -9.32 -1.19
C GLY A 80 -12.26 -8.68 -0.57
N SER A 81 -13.16 -9.49 0.00
CA SER A 81 -14.47 -9.03 0.49
C SER A 81 -14.34 -8.01 1.62
N ILE A 82 -14.60 -6.74 1.31
CA ILE A 82 -14.62 -5.66 2.29
C ILE A 82 -15.79 -5.88 3.26
N GLY A 83 -16.94 -6.35 2.76
CA GLY A 83 -18.09 -6.69 3.59
C GLY A 83 -17.74 -7.74 4.65
N ARG A 84 -17.00 -8.80 4.27
CA ARG A 84 -16.57 -9.81 5.24
C ARG A 84 -15.61 -9.25 6.29
N ALA A 85 -14.69 -8.41 5.89
CA ALA A 85 -13.79 -7.73 6.84
C ALA A 85 -14.58 -6.85 7.85
N ILE A 86 -15.63 -6.16 7.39
CA ILE A 86 -16.50 -5.36 8.26
C ILE A 86 -17.24 -6.27 9.25
N GLU A 87 -17.83 -7.37 8.81
CA GLU A 87 -18.54 -8.34 9.67
C GLU A 87 -17.63 -8.88 10.79
N LEU A 88 -16.37 -9.13 10.47
CA LEU A 88 -15.37 -9.62 11.43
C LEU A 88 -14.84 -8.53 12.36
N GLY A 89 -14.73 -7.29 11.85
CA GLY A 89 -14.13 -6.15 12.57
C GLY A 89 -15.10 -5.49 13.54
N VAL A 90 -16.34 -5.25 13.15
CA VAL A 90 -17.34 -4.52 13.94
C VAL A 90 -17.50 -5.08 15.37
N PRO A 91 -17.68 -6.38 15.58
CA PRO A 91 -17.87 -6.92 16.93
C PRO A 91 -16.60 -6.84 17.82
N ARG A 92 -15.43 -6.66 17.23
CA ARG A 92 -14.12 -6.61 17.94
C ARG A 92 -13.64 -5.22 18.22
N LEU A 93 -13.83 -4.33 17.27
CA LEU A 93 -13.27 -2.97 17.28
C LEU A 93 -14.28 -1.93 17.80
N GLY A 94 -15.56 -2.26 17.73
CA GLY A 94 -16.64 -1.44 18.28
C GLY A 94 -16.89 -0.17 17.46
N GLY A 95 -17.66 0.74 18.06
CA GLY A 95 -18.10 2.00 17.48
C GLY A 95 -19.62 2.08 17.35
N ALA A 96 -20.21 3.26 17.58
CA ALA A 96 -21.63 3.49 17.40
C ALA A 96 -22.03 3.54 15.92
N TRP A 97 -21.05 3.82 15.05
CA TRP A 97 -21.15 3.85 13.59
C TRP A 97 -19.81 3.53 12.96
N HIS A 98 -19.78 3.36 11.64
CA HIS A 98 -18.60 2.96 10.87
C HIS A 98 -18.49 3.82 9.62
N PRO A 99 -17.62 4.86 9.61
CA PRO A 99 -17.41 5.69 8.41
C PRO A 99 -16.83 4.87 7.27
N LEU A 100 -17.40 5.05 6.08
CA LEU A 100 -16.90 4.53 4.81
C LEU A 100 -16.39 5.71 3.97
N LEU A 101 -15.07 5.93 3.95
CA LEU A 101 -14.43 7.04 3.23
C LEU A 101 -13.33 6.52 2.31
N VAL A 102 -13.60 6.53 1.01
CA VAL A 102 -12.66 6.04 0.00
C VAL A 102 -11.99 7.18 -0.77
N ALA A 103 -12.63 8.35 -0.84
CA ALA A 103 -12.07 9.53 -1.48
C ALA A 103 -10.70 9.90 -0.90
N ALA A 104 -9.81 10.31 -1.77
CA ALA A 104 -8.51 10.91 -1.48
C ALA A 104 -8.21 11.95 -2.56
N PRO A 105 -8.76 13.17 -2.48
CA PRO A 105 -8.65 14.18 -3.53
C PRO A 105 -7.21 14.49 -3.93
N ALA A 106 -6.28 14.47 -2.99
CA ALA A 106 -4.85 14.64 -3.24
C ALA A 106 -4.26 13.60 -4.21
N LEU A 107 -4.95 12.46 -4.38
CA LEU A 107 -4.57 11.37 -5.28
C LEU A 107 -5.51 11.24 -6.49
N GLY A 108 -6.34 12.24 -6.77
CA GLY A 108 -7.32 12.19 -7.84
C GLY A 108 -8.41 11.12 -7.62
N ARG A 109 -8.82 10.92 -6.38
CA ARG A 109 -9.92 10.02 -5.99
C ARG A 109 -11.00 10.85 -5.30
N TYR A 110 -12.21 10.86 -5.88
CA TYR A 110 -13.31 11.69 -5.43
C TYR A 110 -14.53 10.84 -5.14
N GLN A 111 -15.31 11.23 -4.14
CA GLN A 111 -16.56 10.57 -3.81
C GLN A 111 -17.68 11.62 -3.78
N ALA A 112 -18.71 11.44 -4.60
CA ALA A 112 -19.79 12.38 -4.78
C ALA A 112 -21.13 11.64 -4.89
N PHE A 113 -22.08 11.98 -4.01
CA PHE A 113 -23.40 11.32 -3.93
C PHE A 113 -23.30 9.80 -3.80
N GLY A 114 -22.30 9.34 -3.01
CA GLY A 114 -22.01 7.94 -2.79
C GLY A 114 -21.23 7.27 -3.93
N ASN A 115 -21.03 7.92 -5.08
CA ASN A 115 -20.30 7.36 -6.21
C ASN A 115 -18.81 7.69 -6.14
N LEU A 116 -17.96 6.73 -6.44
CA LEU A 116 -16.51 6.88 -6.51
C LEU A 116 -16.08 7.24 -7.94
N PHE A 117 -15.15 8.20 -8.01
CA PHE A 117 -14.50 8.64 -9.25
C PHE A 117 -12.99 8.54 -9.09
N ALA A 118 -12.28 8.26 -10.17
CA ALA A 118 -10.84 8.16 -10.22
C ALA A 118 -10.27 8.79 -11.48
N VAL A 119 -9.12 9.47 -11.34
CA VAL A 119 -8.38 10.03 -12.46
C VAL A 119 -7.64 8.93 -13.21
N ALA A 120 -7.73 8.93 -14.54
CA ALA A 120 -6.91 8.14 -15.45
C ALA A 120 -6.70 8.91 -16.76
N GLY A 121 -5.46 8.95 -17.26
CA GLY A 121 -5.12 9.64 -18.50
C GLY A 121 -5.50 11.14 -18.49
N GLY A 122 -5.37 11.80 -17.34
CA GLY A 122 -5.71 13.22 -17.19
C GLY A 122 -7.21 13.54 -17.11
N ALA A 123 -8.10 12.53 -17.13
CA ALA A 123 -9.55 12.71 -17.02
C ALA A 123 -10.12 12.00 -15.79
N VAL A 124 -11.17 12.58 -15.22
CA VAL A 124 -11.93 11.98 -14.12
C VAL A 124 -12.97 11.02 -14.68
N HIS A 125 -12.92 9.77 -14.25
CA HIS A 125 -13.89 8.75 -14.64
C HIS A 125 -14.70 8.29 -13.44
N ARG A 126 -16.01 8.11 -13.60
CA ARG A 126 -16.78 7.33 -12.66
C ARG A 126 -16.25 5.90 -12.65
N LEU A 127 -16.13 5.27 -11.49
CA LEU A 127 -15.32 4.05 -11.34
C LEU A 127 -15.79 2.87 -12.21
N ASP A 128 -17.09 2.71 -12.41
CA ASP A 128 -17.69 1.70 -13.27
C ASP A 128 -17.42 1.93 -14.79
N ARG A 129 -16.88 3.10 -15.13
CA ARG A 129 -16.46 3.49 -16.50
C ARG A 129 -14.96 3.79 -16.60
N HIS A 130 -14.24 3.55 -15.51
CA HIS A 130 -12.79 3.77 -15.49
C HIS A 130 -12.10 2.76 -16.42
N PRO A 131 -11.20 3.19 -17.31
CA PRO A 131 -10.66 2.34 -18.38
C PRO A 131 -9.99 1.06 -17.89
N THR A 132 -9.39 1.09 -16.69
CA THR A 132 -8.73 -0.08 -16.09
C THR A 132 -9.66 -0.80 -15.09
N MET A 133 -10.31 -0.05 -14.19
CA MET A 133 -11.02 -0.67 -13.06
C MET A 133 -12.32 -1.35 -13.44
N SER A 134 -13.05 -0.83 -14.46
CA SER A 134 -14.23 -1.51 -15.00
C SER A 134 -13.92 -2.88 -15.63
N ARG A 135 -12.64 -3.13 -15.95
CA ARG A 135 -12.15 -4.37 -16.57
C ARG A 135 -11.05 -5.03 -15.73
N HIS A 136 -11.02 -4.75 -14.42
CA HIS A 136 -10.01 -5.37 -13.53
C HIS A 136 -10.13 -6.90 -13.60
N PRO A 137 -9.02 -7.64 -13.80
CA PRO A 137 -9.09 -9.07 -14.14
C PRO A 137 -9.65 -9.95 -13.02
N VAL A 138 -9.58 -9.50 -11.76
CA VAL A 138 -10.03 -10.27 -10.59
C VAL A 138 -11.31 -9.67 -9.99
N THR A 139 -11.35 -8.36 -9.82
CA THR A 139 -12.43 -7.63 -9.15
C THR A 139 -12.86 -6.44 -10.04
N PRO A 140 -13.57 -6.68 -11.17
CA PRO A 140 -14.05 -5.60 -12.02
C PRO A 140 -15.06 -4.74 -11.25
N MET A 141 -14.90 -3.42 -11.38
CA MET A 141 -15.77 -2.44 -10.74
C MET A 141 -16.86 -2.01 -11.72
N ASP A 142 -18.02 -2.64 -11.59
CA ASP A 142 -19.20 -2.41 -12.44
C ASP A 142 -20.28 -1.54 -11.76
N GLU A 143 -20.04 -1.14 -10.51
CA GLU A 143 -20.90 -0.26 -9.71
C GLU A 143 -20.04 0.81 -9.03
N ALA A 144 -20.38 2.07 -9.23
CA ALA A 144 -19.66 3.19 -8.64
C ALA A 144 -20.24 3.67 -7.32
N ASP A 145 -21.54 3.45 -7.04
CA ASP A 145 -22.10 3.70 -5.71
C ASP A 145 -21.53 2.67 -4.72
N LEU A 146 -20.71 3.14 -3.81
CA LEU A 146 -19.98 2.30 -2.85
C LEU A 146 -20.92 1.49 -1.95
N ARG A 147 -22.09 2.03 -1.63
CA ARG A 147 -23.09 1.35 -0.80
C ARG A 147 -23.73 0.19 -1.56
N ARG A 148 -24.06 0.40 -2.85
CA ARG A 148 -24.60 -0.66 -3.74
C ARG A 148 -23.57 -1.74 -4.01
N HIS A 149 -22.32 -1.34 -4.24
CA HIS A 149 -21.22 -2.28 -4.41
C HIS A 149 -21.03 -3.14 -3.15
N LEU A 150 -20.99 -2.49 -1.98
CA LEU A 150 -20.77 -3.16 -0.70
C LEU A 150 -21.98 -4.03 -0.27
N ALA A 151 -23.21 -3.64 -0.63
CA ALA A 151 -24.42 -4.41 -0.37
C ALA A 151 -24.43 -5.81 -1.04
N ARG A 152 -23.57 -6.04 -2.02
CA ARG A 152 -23.34 -7.37 -2.60
C ARG A 152 -22.50 -8.27 -1.70
N GLN A 153 -21.84 -7.70 -0.68
CA GLN A 153 -20.86 -8.37 0.18
C GLN A 153 -21.31 -8.47 1.63
N ILE A 154 -22.22 -7.61 2.08
CA ILE A 154 -22.72 -7.55 3.44
C ILE A 154 -24.19 -7.10 3.45
N ALA A 155 -25.01 -7.78 4.25
CA ALA A 155 -26.41 -7.43 4.45
C ALA A 155 -26.57 -6.45 5.63
N ALA A 156 -26.14 -5.20 5.44
CA ALA A 156 -26.28 -4.14 6.44
C ALA A 156 -26.84 -2.87 5.80
N PRO A 157 -27.73 -2.12 6.48
CA PRO A 157 -28.18 -0.81 6.00
C PRO A 157 -27.03 0.18 6.00
N MET A 158 -26.97 1.00 4.95
CA MET A 158 -25.87 1.95 4.72
C MET A 158 -26.39 3.34 4.40
N GLY A 159 -25.95 4.30 5.18
CA GLY A 159 -26.27 5.72 5.03
C GLY A 159 -25.30 6.47 4.13
N LEU A 160 -25.61 7.73 3.92
CA LEU A 160 -24.79 8.67 3.16
C LEU A 160 -24.85 10.06 3.81
N VAL A 161 -23.69 10.62 4.10
CA VAL A 161 -23.52 12.06 4.29
C VAL A 161 -22.95 12.60 2.98
N ASP A 162 -23.82 13.22 2.19
CA ASP A 162 -23.50 13.68 0.84
C ASP A 162 -22.77 15.04 0.81
N LEU A 163 -22.31 15.45 -0.35
CA LEU A 163 -21.65 16.76 -0.55
C LEU A 163 -22.50 17.93 -0.14
N VAL A 164 -23.82 17.87 -0.35
CA VAL A 164 -24.74 18.99 -0.01
C VAL A 164 -24.84 19.15 1.50
N ALA A 165 -24.83 18.06 2.25
CA ALA A 165 -24.81 18.10 3.71
C ALA A 165 -23.45 18.60 4.24
N LEU A 166 -22.33 18.10 3.68
CA LEU A 166 -20.98 18.49 4.09
C LEU A 166 -20.70 19.98 3.82
N GLN A 167 -21.01 20.47 2.63
CA GLN A 167 -20.80 21.86 2.25
C GLN A 167 -21.81 22.81 2.88
N GLY A 168 -23.00 22.32 3.17
CA GLY A 168 -24.11 23.12 3.72
C GLY A 168 -24.14 23.24 5.25
N GLY A 169 -23.11 22.75 5.97
CA GLY A 169 -23.06 22.79 7.43
C GLY A 169 -24.11 21.88 8.11
N ARG A 170 -24.61 20.87 7.43
CA ARG A 170 -25.63 19.93 7.91
C ARG A 170 -25.11 18.52 8.10
N ALA A 171 -23.80 18.35 8.12
CA ALA A 171 -23.16 17.04 8.19
C ALA A 171 -23.54 16.25 9.45
N ASP A 172 -23.60 16.92 10.61
CA ASP A 172 -24.02 16.30 11.88
C ASP A 172 -25.49 15.84 11.85
N ALA A 173 -26.38 16.68 11.32
CA ALA A 173 -27.79 16.33 11.19
C ALA A 173 -27.99 15.16 10.20
N ALA A 174 -27.23 15.13 9.10
CA ALA A 174 -27.28 14.02 8.14
C ALA A 174 -26.75 12.72 8.75
N LEU A 175 -25.65 12.78 9.51
CA LEU A 175 -25.14 11.62 10.25
C LEU A 175 -26.16 11.13 11.28
N ALA A 176 -26.75 12.02 12.07
CA ALA A 176 -27.77 11.66 13.05
C ALA A 176 -28.97 10.98 12.38
N ALA A 177 -29.46 11.51 11.26
CA ALA A 177 -30.58 10.92 10.51
C ALA A 177 -30.25 9.50 10.01
N CYS A 178 -29.02 9.24 9.52
CA CYS A 178 -28.57 7.90 9.16
C CYS A 178 -28.63 6.96 10.38
N LEU A 179 -28.10 7.40 11.52
CA LEU A 179 -28.04 6.60 12.74
C LEU A 179 -29.44 6.30 13.29
N ASP A 180 -30.36 7.27 13.24
CA ASP A 180 -31.77 7.10 13.63
C ASP A 180 -32.51 6.12 12.72
N ALA A 181 -32.14 6.06 11.44
CA ALA A 181 -32.62 5.06 10.47
C ALA A 181 -31.99 3.68 10.65
N GLY A 182 -31.06 3.50 11.60
CA GLY A 182 -30.34 2.23 11.82
C GLY A 182 -29.18 1.97 10.86
N GLU A 183 -28.79 2.97 10.04
CA GLU A 183 -27.70 2.88 9.07
C GLU A 183 -26.36 3.11 9.78
N ARG A 184 -25.70 2.04 10.21
CA ARG A 184 -24.45 2.14 11.00
C ARG A 184 -23.19 2.25 10.15
N ILE A 185 -23.22 1.80 8.91
CA ILE A 185 -22.15 2.04 7.94
C ILE A 185 -22.53 3.28 7.15
N VAL A 186 -21.79 4.38 7.31
CA VAL A 186 -22.15 5.67 6.70
C VAL A 186 -21.06 6.10 5.73
N SER A 187 -21.42 6.15 4.46
CA SER A 187 -20.56 6.64 3.37
C SER A 187 -20.41 8.15 3.49
N LEU A 188 -19.18 8.65 3.40
CA LEU A 188 -18.86 10.06 3.45
C LEU A 188 -18.33 10.53 2.11
N ASP A 189 -18.97 11.55 1.52
CA ASP A 189 -18.45 12.15 0.29
C ASP A 189 -17.24 13.05 0.58
N ALA A 190 -16.34 13.18 -0.42
CA ALA A 190 -15.26 14.17 -0.40
C ALA A 190 -14.73 14.40 -1.81
N ILE A 191 -14.53 15.66 -2.19
CA ILE A 191 -14.01 16.04 -3.53
C ILE A 191 -12.84 17.03 -3.46
N ASP A 192 -12.63 17.67 -2.31
CA ASP A 192 -11.63 18.70 -2.11
C ASP A 192 -11.14 18.72 -0.65
N GLU A 193 -10.26 19.67 -0.34
CA GLU A 193 -9.67 19.81 1.00
C GLU A 193 -10.73 20.19 2.06
N ALA A 194 -11.72 21.00 1.71
CA ALA A 194 -12.74 21.42 2.64
C ALA A 194 -13.66 20.27 3.04
N THR A 195 -14.13 19.50 2.05
CA THR A 195 -15.03 18.36 2.28
C THR A 195 -14.32 17.18 2.93
N ILE A 196 -13.04 16.92 2.62
CA ILE A 196 -12.29 15.86 3.32
C ILE A 196 -11.97 16.24 4.77
N ALA A 197 -11.71 17.52 5.06
CA ALA A 197 -11.52 18.00 6.42
C ALA A 197 -12.81 17.89 7.24
N GLU A 198 -13.98 18.13 6.63
CA GLU A 198 -15.28 17.99 7.28
C GLU A 198 -15.62 16.51 7.53
N ALA A 199 -15.32 15.61 6.59
CA ALA A 199 -15.41 14.17 6.82
C ALA A 199 -14.49 13.73 7.98
N GLY A 200 -13.27 14.29 8.06
CA GLY A 200 -12.35 14.07 9.17
C GLY A 200 -12.88 14.56 10.51
N ARG A 201 -13.58 15.70 10.51
CA ARG A 201 -14.27 16.21 11.70
C ARG A 201 -15.33 15.22 12.19
N LEU A 202 -16.21 14.78 11.31
CA LEU A 202 -17.22 13.77 11.68
C LEU A 202 -16.59 12.52 12.26
N ILE A 203 -15.56 11.96 11.61
CA ILE A 203 -14.84 10.77 12.10
C ILE A 203 -14.26 11.03 13.49
N TRP A 204 -13.62 12.19 13.70
CA TRP A 204 -12.92 12.48 14.95
C TRP A 204 -13.85 12.85 16.09
N GLU A 205 -14.83 13.71 15.86
CA GLU A 205 -15.73 14.22 16.91
C GLU A 205 -16.79 13.19 17.30
N HIS A 206 -17.26 12.35 16.37
CA HIS A 206 -18.25 11.30 16.64
C HIS A 206 -17.64 9.91 16.85
N ARG A 207 -16.33 9.81 17.17
CA ARG A 207 -15.66 8.52 17.37
C ARG A 207 -16.07 7.78 18.65
N GLY A 208 -16.66 8.50 19.63
CA GLY A 208 -16.89 7.96 20.95
C GLY A 208 -15.57 7.52 21.63
N GLU A 209 -15.61 6.44 22.39
CA GLU A 209 -14.38 5.82 22.95
C GLU A 209 -13.58 5.08 21.88
N ARG A 210 -14.25 4.45 20.94
CA ARG A 210 -13.66 3.67 19.83
C ARG A 210 -14.48 3.81 18.57
N LEU A 211 -13.80 3.87 17.45
CA LEU A 211 -14.43 3.90 16.13
C LEU A 211 -13.69 2.97 15.17
N PHE A 212 -14.43 2.10 14.52
CA PHE A 212 -13.93 1.28 13.42
C PHE A 212 -14.29 1.95 12.08
N ALA A 213 -13.28 2.50 11.39
CA ALA A 213 -13.40 3.16 10.10
C ALA A 213 -13.02 2.21 8.96
N ILE A 214 -13.69 2.33 7.83
CA ILE A 214 -13.41 1.61 6.60
C ILE A 214 -13.11 2.63 5.50
N GLY A 215 -12.05 2.43 4.74
CA GLY A 215 -11.77 3.35 3.65
C GLY A 215 -10.39 3.19 3.04
N SER A 216 -10.06 4.12 2.16
CA SER A 216 -8.71 4.22 1.61
C SER A 216 -7.82 5.05 2.56
N GLN A 217 -6.62 5.42 2.10
CA GLN A 217 -5.82 6.46 2.77
C GLN A 217 -6.53 7.82 2.89
N GLY A 218 -7.72 7.94 2.33
CA GLY A 218 -8.60 9.10 2.53
C GLY A 218 -8.99 9.31 3.98
N VAL A 219 -9.11 8.23 4.77
CA VAL A 219 -9.38 8.33 6.21
C VAL A 219 -8.24 9.06 6.92
N GLU A 220 -6.98 8.72 6.61
CA GLU A 220 -5.82 9.40 7.17
C GLU A 220 -5.71 10.85 6.69
N TYR A 221 -5.96 11.13 5.39
CA TYR A 221 -6.01 12.51 4.89
C TYR A 221 -7.10 13.34 5.59
N ALA A 222 -8.27 12.77 5.80
CA ALA A 222 -9.38 13.41 6.49
C ALA A 222 -9.03 13.76 7.94
N LEU A 223 -8.49 12.81 8.68
CA LEU A 223 -8.04 13.02 10.06
C LEU A 223 -6.94 14.08 10.13
N VAL A 224 -5.92 14.00 9.28
CA VAL A 224 -4.82 14.99 9.22
C VAL A 224 -5.35 16.39 8.92
N ALA A 225 -6.24 16.54 7.93
CA ALA A 225 -6.83 17.83 7.56
C ALA A 225 -7.62 18.43 8.73
N HIS A 226 -8.43 17.62 9.42
CA HIS A 226 -9.16 18.06 10.60
C HIS A 226 -8.23 18.41 11.77
N TRP A 227 -7.25 17.56 12.09
CA TRP A 227 -6.30 17.78 13.19
C TRP A 227 -5.46 19.04 13.00
N ARG A 228 -5.08 19.36 11.75
CA ARG A 228 -4.44 20.66 11.44
C ARG A 228 -5.40 21.83 11.66
N ARG A 229 -6.65 21.70 11.26
CA ARG A 229 -7.68 22.73 11.42
C ARG A 229 -7.93 23.08 12.91
N ILE A 230 -7.86 22.09 13.81
CA ILE A 230 -8.06 22.29 15.25
C ILE A 230 -6.74 22.48 16.02
N GLY A 231 -5.59 22.57 15.33
CA GLY A 231 -4.28 22.80 15.95
C GLY A 231 -3.67 21.60 16.69
N LEU A 232 -4.21 20.39 16.52
CA LEU A 232 -3.62 19.16 17.06
C LEU A 232 -2.35 18.73 16.30
N LEU A 233 -2.24 19.09 15.02
CA LEU A 233 -1.05 18.92 14.22
C LEU A 233 -0.54 20.29 13.74
N ALA A 234 0.78 20.40 13.64
CA ALA A 234 1.40 21.56 13.04
C ALA A 234 0.99 21.70 11.55
N PRO A 235 1.06 22.93 10.99
CA PRO A 235 0.94 23.14 9.55
C PRO A 235 1.88 22.20 8.78
N GLU A 236 1.57 21.99 7.50
CA GLU A 236 2.40 21.15 6.63
C GLU A 236 3.83 21.67 6.58
N ALA A 237 4.77 20.81 6.96
CA ALA A 237 6.19 21.09 6.83
C ALA A 237 6.71 20.57 5.48
N GLU A 238 7.81 21.15 4.99
CA GLU A 238 8.49 20.59 3.82
C GLU A 238 8.87 19.13 4.09
N PRO A 239 8.60 18.23 3.13
CA PRO A 239 8.92 16.82 3.28
C PRO A 239 10.43 16.63 3.51
N ALA A 240 10.78 15.85 4.54
CA ALA A 240 12.17 15.51 4.81
C ALA A 240 12.75 14.68 3.65
N SER A 241 13.96 15.00 3.20
CA SER A 241 14.75 14.16 2.33
C SER A 241 15.71 13.30 3.16
N ALA A 242 16.00 12.08 2.70
CA ALA A 242 17.04 11.25 3.28
C ALA A 242 18.40 11.57 2.62
N PRO A 243 19.52 11.35 3.32
CA PRO A 243 20.83 11.49 2.70
C PRO A 243 20.99 10.60 1.45
N PRO A 244 21.70 11.04 0.42
CA PRO A 244 21.99 10.21 -0.74
C PRO A 244 22.90 9.04 -0.36
N VAL A 245 22.77 7.92 -1.08
CA VAL A 245 23.64 6.76 -0.94
C VAL A 245 24.45 6.55 -2.23
N LYS A 246 25.60 5.87 -2.12
CA LYS A 246 26.46 5.65 -3.29
C LYS A 246 25.88 4.65 -4.28
N ARG A 247 25.19 3.62 -3.78
CA ARG A 247 24.67 2.49 -4.56
C ARG A 247 23.40 1.96 -3.92
N ILE A 248 22.53 1.38 -4.75
CA ILE A 248 21.37 0.61 -4.32
C ILE A 248 21.29 -0.70 -5.10
N ALA A 249 20.57 -1.67 -4.54
CA ALA A 249 20.11 -2.84 -5.27
C ALA A 249 18.58 -2.82 -5.34
N VAL A 250 18.07 -3.10 -6.52
CA VAL A 250 16.65 -3.24 -6.81
C VAL A 250 16.37 -4.68 -7.19
N VAL A 251 15.38 -5.29 -6.57
CA VAL A 251 14.80 -6.57 -7.03
C VAL A 251 13.38 -6.33 -7.51
N SER A 252 13.02 -6.87 -8.67
CA SER A 252 11.72 -6.62 -9.30
C SER A 252 11.10 -7.90 -9.84
N ALA A 253 9.85 -8.17 -9.44
CA ALA A 253 8.98 -9.15 -10.10
C ALA A 253 7.77 -8.47 -10.78
N SER A 254 7.89 -7.21 -11.12
CA SER A 254 6.84 -6.43 -11.76
C SER A 254 6.95 -6.49 -13.28
N CYS A 255 5.85 -6.82 -13.95
CA CYS A 255 5.69 -6.70 -15.40
C CYS A 255 4.97 -5.41 -15.83
N ALA A 256 4.77 -4.43 -14.91
CA ALA A 256 4.07 -3.20 -15.21
C ALA A 256 4.84 -2.31 -16.19
N PRO A 257 4.17 -1.61 -17.14
CA PRO A 257 4.83 -0.69 -18.08
C PRO A 257 5.65 0.40 -17.39
N VAL A 258 5.18 0.91 -16.26
CA VAL A 258 5.89 1.92 -15.47
C VAL A 258 7.21 1.36 -14.95
N THR A 259 7.22 0.13 -14.43
CA THR A 259 8.47 -0.51 -13.96
C THR A 259 9.43 -0.78 -15.13
N ALA A 260 8.91 -1.14 -16.31
CA ALA A 260 9.74 -1.27 -17.53
C ALA A 260 10.44 0.03 -17.89
N ALA A 261 9.71 1.15 -17.88
CA ALA A 261 10.28 2.48 -18.13
C ALA A 261 11.35 2.85 -17.09
N GLN A 262 11.15 2.49 -15.82
CA GLN A 262 12.13 2.70 -14.73
C GLN A 262 13.39 1.86 -14.93
N ILE A 263 13.28 0.60 -15.35
CA ILE A 263 14.43 -0.26 -15.66
C ILE A 263 15.21 0.31 -16.85
N ALA A 264 14.51 0.72 -17.90
CA ALA A 264 15.13 1.34 -19.07
C ALA A 264 15.84 2.66 -18.71
N GLN A 265 15.24 3.49 -17.85
CA GLN A 265 15.90 4.73 -17.38
C GLN A 265 17.10 4.42 -16.49
N ALA A 266 16.99 3.49 -15.54
CA ALA A 266 18.11 3.10 -14.69
C ALA A 266 19.32 2.64 -15.52
N ARG A 267 19.11 1.89 -16.61
CA ARG A 267 20.16 1.48 -17.53
C ARG A 267 20.84 2.69 -18.19
N ARG A 268 20.08 3.71 -18.60
CA ARG A 268 20.65 4.98 -19.11
C ARG A 268 21.43 5.74 -18.04
N ASP A 269 20.99 5.65 -16.79
CA ASP A 269 21.63 6.32 -15.64
C ASP A 269 22.85 5.55 -15.07
N GLY A 270 23.29 4.47 -15.77
CA GLY A 270 24.50 3.71 -15.42
C GLY A 270 24.28 2.57 -14.41
N PHE A 271 23.03 2.21 -14.10
CA PHE A 271 22.75 1.00 -13.36
C PHE A 271 23.03 -0.23 -14.25
N THR A 272 23.52 -1.31 -13.66
CA THR A 272 23.58 -2.60 -14.35
C THR A 272 22.28 -3.36 -14.13
N THR A 273 21.67 -3.84 -15.21
CA THR A 273 20.41 -4.57 -15.15
C THR A 273 20.63 -6.04 -15.52
N PHE A 274 20.06 -6.96 -14.74
CA PHE A 274 20.16 -8.39 -14.94
C PHE A 274 18.76 -9.03 -14.95
N ALA A 275 18.51 -9.84 -15.97
CA ALA A 275 17.34 -10.71 -15.97
C ALA A 275 17.55 -11.89 -15.00
N VAL A 276 16.52 -12.20 -14.23
CA VAL A 276 16.42 -13.37 -13.35
C VAL A 276 15.34 -14.28 -13.93
N ASP A 277 15.68 -15.50 -14.27
CA ASP A 277 14.74 -16.44 -14.89
C ASP A 277 13.75 -17.00 -13.86
N ALA A 278 12.59 -16.35 -13.75
CA ALA A 278 11.52 -16.77 -12.84
C ALA A 278 10.92 -18.15 -13.20
N ALA A 279 11.08 -18.64 -14.44
CA ALA A 279 10.64 -19.99 -14.82
C ALA A 279 11.39 -21.08 -14.04
N ALA A 280 12.63 -20.81 -13.64
CA ALA A 280 13.40 -21.71 -12.80
C ALA A 280 12.74 -21.97 -11.43
N ALA A 281 11.86 -21.07 -10.96
CA ALA A 281 11.19 -21.23 -9.68
C ALA A 281 10.15 -22.39 -9.65
N ALA A 282 9.81 -22.97 -10.79
CA ALA A 282 9.04 -24.20 -10.88
C ALA A 282 9.78 -25.41 -10.26
N ASP A 283 11.12 -25.34 -10.16
CA ASP A 283 11.97 -26.34 -9.49
C ASP A 283 12.82 -25.63 -8.42
N PRO A 284 12.74 -26.04 -7.15
CA PRO A 284 13.52 -25.41 -6.06
C PRO A 284 15.03 -25.42 -6.28
N ALA A 285 15.59 -26.48 -6.89
CA ALA A 285 17.03 -26.60 -7.11
C ALA A 285 17.50 -25.71 -8.27
N LEU A 286 16.72 -25.62 -9.35
CA LEU A 286 16.99 -24.71 -10.46
C LEU A 286 16.90 -23.26 -9.99
N TRP A 287 15.88 -22.93 -9.16
CA TRP A 287 15.72 -21.61 -8.59
C TRP A 287 16.89 -21.19 -7.71
N ALA A 288 17.39 -22.09 -6.88
CA ALA A 288 18.56 -21.81 -6.05
C ALA A 288 19.79 -21.48 -6.91
N ARG A 289 20.05 -22.24 -7.99
CA ARG A 289 21.16 -21.98 -8.92
C ARG A 289 21.01 -20.64 -9.64
N GLU A 290 19.80 -20.29 -10.04
CA GLU A 290 19.51 -19.02 -10.69
C GLU A 290 19.74 -17.83 -9.74
N LEU A 291 19.31 -17.94 -8.49
CA LEU A 291 19.59 -16.93 -7.47
C LEU A 291 21.10 -16.79 -7.20
N ASP A 292 21.85 -17.89 -7.17
CA ASP A 292 23.31 -17.85 -6.99
C ASP A 292 24.02 -17.22 -8.19
N ARG A 293 23.51 -17.42 -9.42
CA ARG A 293 23.99 -16.72 -10.62
C ARG A 293 23.73 -15.22 -10.50
N ALA A 294 22.48 -14.85 -10.22
CA ALA A 294 22.05 -13.46 -10.08
C ALA A 294 22.83 -12.72 -8.98
N GLU A 295 23.15 -13.40 -7.89
CA GLU A 295 23.98 -12.86 -6.81
C GLU A 295 25.41 -12.58 -7.27
N ARG A 296 26.08 -13.53 -7.93
CA ARG A 296 27.43 -13.32 -8.46
C ARG A 296 27.49 -12.13 -9.41
N ASP A 297 26.54 -12.06 -10.35
CA ASP A 297 26.48 -10.99 -11.35
C ASP A 297 26.21 -9.63 -10.69
N GLY A 298 25.26 -9.58 -9.74
CA GLY A 298 24.94 -8.38 -8.97
C GLY A 298 26.11 -7.90 -8.12
N LEU A 299 26.81 -8.81 -7.42
CA LEU A 299 27.97 -8.47 -6.60
C LEU A 299 29.13 -7.94 -7.44
N ALA A 300 29.37 -8.49 -8.64
CA ALA A 300 30.40 -7.99 -9.54
C ALA A 300 30.16 -6.52 -9.90
N ALA A 301 28.94 -6.17 -10.31
CA ALA A 301 28.58 -4.79 -10.64
C ALA A 301 28.64 -3.85 -9.41
N LEU A 302 28.19 -4.33 -8.24
CA LEU A 302 28.27 -3.55 -7.00
C LEU A 302 29.71 -3.26 -6.56
N ARG A 303 30.65 -4.21 -6.76
CA ARG A 303 32.09 -4.01 -6.48
C ARG A 303 32.72 -2.97 -7.40
N GLU A 304 32.22 -2.86 -8.64
CA GLU A 304 32.62 -1.82 -9.59
C GLU A 304 32.00 -0.45 -9.30
N GLY A 305 31.25 -0.32 -8.20
CA GLY A 305 30.62 0.95 -7.78
C GLY A 305 29.27 1.24 -8.44
N ARG A 306 28.71 0.30 -9.22
CA ARG A 306 27.43 0.47 -9.92
C ARG A 306 26.26 0.01 -9.07
N SER A 307 25.14 0.68 -9.16
CA SER A 307 23.84 0.18 -8.66
C SER A 307 23.31 -0.93 -9.58
N VAL A 308 22.48 -1.84 -9.05
CA VAL A 308 21.97 -2.97 -9.81
C VAL A 308 20.45 -3.05 -9.78
N VAL A 309 19.86 -3.53 -10.89
CA VAL A 309 18.46 -3.92 -10.99
C VAL A 309 18.38 -5.37 -11.45
N LEU A 310 17.83 -6.23 -10.60
CA LEU A 310 17.58 -7.63 -10.91
C LEU A 310 16.07 -7.81 -11.11
N HIS A 311 15.63 -8.18 -12.31
CA HIS A 311 14.22 -8.20 -12.69
C HIS A 311 13.82 -9.51 -13.35
N THR A 312 12.58 -9.95 -13.12
CA THR A 312 12.04 -11.17 -13.75
C THR A 312 11.37 -10.89 -15.09
N ALA A 313 11.04 -9.65 -15.38
CA ALA A 313 10.49 -9.18 -16.65
C ALA A 313 10.78 -7.69 -16.87
N GLU A 314 10.87 -7.27 -18.12
CA GLU A 314 11.01 -5.87 -18.57
C GLU A 314 9.72 -5.34 -19.22
N GLY A 315 8.56 -5.61 -18.62
CA GLY A 315 7.29 -5.08 -19.09
C GLY A 315 6.27 -6.18 -19.42
N PRO A 316 5.07 -5.78 -19.85
CA PRO A 316 3.96 -6.72 -20.07
C PRO A 316 4.18 -7.68 -21.26
N ASP A 317 4.97 -7.26 -22.23
CA ASP A 317 5.21 -8.01 -23.47
C ASP A 317 6.49 -8.86 -23.42
N ASP A 318 7.16 -8.94 -22.24
CA ASP A 318 8.39 -9.72 -22.09
C ASP A 318 8.10 -11.23 -22.25
N PRO A 319 8.79 -11.94 -23.17
CA PRO A 319 8.65 -13.37 -23.35
C PRO A 319 8.90 -14.20 -22.08
N ALA A 320 9.64 -13.68 -21.10
CA ALA A 320 9.85 -14.31 -19.80
C ALA A 320 8.53 -14.60 -19.06
N ILE A 321 7.51 -13.77 -19.26
CA ILE A 321 6.18 -13.97 -18.65
C ILE A 321 5.53 -15.25 -19.18
N ILE A 322 5.59 -15.47 -20.50
CA ILE A 322 5.02 -16.66 -21.14
C ILE A 322 5.76 -17.91 -20.66
N ARG A 323 7.12 -17.88 -20.63
CA ARG A 323 7.94 -18.99 -20.14
C ARG A 323 7.62 -19.32 -18.68
N THR A 324 7.53 -18.30 -17.82
CA THR A 324 7.21 -18.48 -16.40
C THR A 324 5.83 -19.09 -16.20
N ARG A 325 4.81 -18.60 -16.92
CA ARG A 325 3.46 -19.17 -16.86
C ARG A 325 3.44 -20.64 -17.30
N ALA A 326 4.13 -20.98 -18.39
CA ALA A 326 4.22 -22.35 -18.86
C ALA A 326 4.93 -23.26 -17.84
N ALA A 327 6.02 -22.79 -17.23
CA ALA A 327 6.73 -23.54 -16.19
C ALA A 327 5.86 -23.76 -14.94
N ILE A 328 5.14 -22.74 -14.48
CA ILE A 328 4.20 -22.84 -13.36
C ILE A 328 3.10 -23.85 -13.68
N ALA A 329 2.51 -23.81 -14.87
CA ALA A 329 1.45 -24.74 -15.26
C ALA A 329 1.93 -26.19 -15.32
N ALA A 330 3.21 -26.42 -15.63
CA ALA A 330 3.82 -27.75 -15.72
C ALA A 330 4.35 -28.29 -14.37
N ALA A 331 4.48 -27.45 -13.35
CA ALA A 331 5.18 -27.81 -12.10
C ALA A 331 4.42 -28.77 -11.18
N GLY A 332 3.10 -28.95 -11.34
CA GLY A 332 2.29 -29.80 -10.45
C GLY A 332 2.10 -29.24 -9.03
N GLU A 333 2.55 -28.01 -8.76
CA GLU A 333 2.35 -27.27 -7.52
C GLU A 333 1.34 -26.11 -7.73
N PRO A 334 0.64 -25.64 -6.66
CA PRO A 334 -0.17 -24.43 -6.75
C PRO A 334 0.66 -23.21 -7.20
N ALA A 335 0.10 -22.41 -8.11
CA ALA A 335 0.78 -21.22 -8.63
C ALA A 335 1.21 -20.25 -7.53
N GLU A 336 0.40 -20.10 -6.48
CA GLU A 336 0.68 -19.24 -5.32
C GLU A 336 1.96 -19.67 -4.60
N THR A 337 2.22 -20.98 -4.49
CA THR A 337 3.44 -21.51 -3.87
C THR A 337 4.67 -21.09 -4.65
N ILE A 338 4.60 -21.14 -5.99
CA ILE A 338 5.71 -20.73 -6.87
C ILE A 338 5.90 -19.21 -6.84
N HIS A 339 4.81 -18.44 -6.86
CA HIS A 339 4.88 -16.98 -6.73
C HIS A 339 5.49 -16.56 -5.39
N ALA A 340 5.11 -17.21 -4.29
CA ALA A 340 5.72 -16.99 -2.97
C ALA A 340 7.22 -17.34 -2.98
N ARG A 341 7.61 -18.44 -3.66
CA ARG A 341 9.01 -18.85 -3.84
C ARG A 341 9.82 -17.81 -4.59
N ILE A 342 9.26 -17.23 -5.68
CA ILE A 342 9.90 -16.14 -6.44
C ILE A 342 10.10 -14.92 -5.53
N GLY A 343 9.06 -14.47 -4.85
CA GLY A 343 9.16 -13.32 -3.95
C GLY A 343 10.17 -13.53 -2.84
N ALA A 344 10.07 -14.63 -2.12
CA ALA A 344 11.00 -14.97 -1.04
C ALA A 344 12.45 -15.11 -1.55
N GLY A 345 12.65 -15.66 -2.75
CA GLY A 345 13.96 -15.78 -3.39
C GLY A 345 14.58 -14.41 -3.68
N LEU A 346 13.82 -13.50 -4.28
CA LEU A 346 14.27 -12.13 -4.55
C LEU A 346 14.58 -11.35 -3.25
N GLY A 347 13.77 -11.53 -2.19
CA GLY A 347 14.06 -10.95 -0.88
C GLY A 347 15.39 -11.44 -0.31
N ARG A 348 15.61 -12.77 -0.29
CA ARG A 348 16.88 -13.34 0.17
C ARG A 348 18.07 -12.87 -0.69
N LEU A 349 17.89 -12.76 -2.01
CA LEU A 349 18.91 -12.23 -2.91
C LEU A 349 19.29 -10.80 -2.53
N LEU A 350 18.32 -9.92 -2.30
CA LEU A 350 18.58 -8.56 -1.87
C LEU A 350 19.36 -8.51 -0.54
N GLY A 351 18.96 -9.32 0.45
CA GLY A 351 19.68 -9.42 1.73
C GLY A 351 21.12 -9.91 1.58
N ARG A 352 21.38 -10.92 0.73
CA ARG A 352 22.74 -11.43 0.45
C ARG A 352 23.60 -10.39 -0.25
N LEU A 353 23.04 -9.68 -1.24
CA LEU A 353 23.73 -8.57 -1.90
C LEU A 353 24.10 -7.48 -0.91
N ALA A 354 23.20 -7.11 -0.02
CA ALA A 354 23.44 -6.09 1.00
C ALA A 354 24.56 -6.51 1.96
N ALA A 355 24.49 -7.74 2.49
CA ALA A 355 25.48 -8.26 3.43
C ALA A 355 26.90 -8.28 2.86
N GLN A 356 27.06 -8.63 1.58
CA GLN A 356 28.38 -8.81 0.95
C GLN A 356 28.92 -7.53 0.30
N SER A 357 28.08 -6.52 0.06
CA SER A 357 28.48 -5.25 -0.55
C SER A 357 28.41 -4.02 0.34
N GLY A 358 27.87 -4.18 1.57
CA GLY A 358 27.68 -3.08 2.50
C GLY A 358 26.61 -2.07 2.07
N LEU A 359 25.60 -2.51 1.30
CA LEU A 359 24.47 -1.66 0.95
C LEU A 359 23.60 -1.38 2.18
N THR A 360 23.21 -0.13 2.34
CA THR A 360 22.30 0.31 3.42
C THR A 360 20.87 0.57 2.93
N ARG A 361 20.65 0.68 1.59
CA ARG A 361 19.36 0.99 0.97
C ARG A 361 19.05 0.01 -0.14
N GLY A 362 17.82 -0.53 -0.14
CA GLY A 362 17.33 -1.47 -1.13
C GLY A 362 15.94 -1.12 -1.65
N VAL A 363 15.55 -1.73 -2.77
CA VAL A 363 14.21 -1.57 -3.37
C VAL A 363 13.63 -2.92 -3.71
N ILE A 364 12.37 -3.13 -3.37
CA ILE A 364 11.55 -4.24 -3.84
C ILE A 364 10.42 -3.67 -4.70
N ALA A 365 10.35 -4.07 -5.97
CA ALA A 365 9.34 -3.62 -6.92
C ALA A 365 8.45 -4.80 -7.35
N GLY A 366 7.13 -4.64 -7.16
CA GLY A 366 6.12 -5.63 -7.50
C GLY A 366 4.98 -5.59 -6.49
N GLY A 367 3.80 -6.08 -6.85
CA GLY A 367 2.63 -6.12 -5.95
C GLY A 367 2.80 -7.16 -4.85
N ASP A 368 2.14 -8.32 -5.01
CA ASP A 368 2.11 -9.40 -4.01
C ASP A 368 3.52 -9.97 -3.70
N THR A 369 4.42 -9.93 -4.68
CA THR A 369 5.82 -10.36 -4.52
C THR A 369 6.57 -9.56 -3.46
N SER A 370 6.21 -8.26 -3.27
CA SER A 370 6.87 -7.42 -2.26
C SER A 370 6.63 -7.90 -0.83
N GLY A 371 5.45 -8.44 -0.55
CA GLY A 371 5.13 -9.01 0.75
C GLY A 371 6.01 -10.22 1.08
N HIS A 372 6.10 -11.19 0.17
CA HIS A 372 6.94 -12.38 0.35
C HIS A 372 8.44 -12.04 0.43
N ALA A 373 8.88 -11.04 -0.34
CA ALA A 373 10.27 -10.59 -0.31
C ALA A 373 10.60 -9.90 1.02
N ALA A 374 9.71 -9.06 1.53
CA ALA A 374 9.87 -8.37 2.81
C ALA A 374 9.91 -9.35 4.00
N GLN A 375 9.02 -10.36 4.00
CA GLN A 375 9.04 -11.43 5.01
C GLN A 375 10.35 -12.24 4.95
N ALA A 376 10.82 -12.59 3.74
CA ALA A 376 12.07 -13.35 3.57
C ALA A 376 13.31 -12.57 4.05
N LEU A 377 13.30 -11.24 3.93
CA LEU A 377 14.29 -10.33 4.51
C LEU A 377 14.19 -10.25 6.05
N GLY A 378 13.12 -10.76 6.65
CA GLY A 378 12.87 -10.65 8.08
C GLY A 378 12.59 -9.21 8.54
N ILE A 379 11.91 -8.44 7.69
CA ILE A 379 11.43 -7.11 8.06
C ILE A 379 10.27 -7.28 9.02
N GLY A 380 10.45 -6.82 10.27
CA GLY A 380 9.39 -6.85 11.28
C GLY A 380 8.49 -5.62 11.22
N ALA A 381 9.10 -4.44 11.01
CA ALA A 381 8.36 -3.19 10.95
C ALA A 381 9.05 -2.15 10.03
N LEU A 382 8.27 -1.15 9.63
CA LEU A 382 8.70 -0.02 8.80
C LEU A 382 8.25 1.30 9.44
N THR A 383 9.11 2.33 9.34
CA THR A 383 8.74 3.73 9.62
C THR A 383 9.09 4.60 8.42
N ALA A 384 8.23 5.55 8.05
CA ALA A 384 8.47 6.43 6.90
C ALA A 384 9.64 7.38 7.17
N LEU A 385 10.53 7.55 6.19
CA LEU A 385 11.69 8.44 6.26
C LEU A 385 11.58 9.64 5.32
N ALA A 386 11.26 9.39 4.06
CA ALA A 386 11.17 10.44 3.04
C ALA A 386 10.13 10.06 1.97
N PRO A 387 9.33 11.02 1.48
CA PRO A 387 8.45 10.80 0.34
C PRO A 387 9.29 10.72 -0.94
N LEU A 388 9.04 9.66 -1.74
CA LEU A 388 9.69 9.50 -3.05
C LEU A 388 8.66 9.58 -4.17
N ALA A 389 7.57 8.84 -4.02
CA ALA A 389 6.38 8.90 -4.86
C ALA A 389 5.18 8.47 -4.02
N PRO A 390 3.96 8.94 -4.33
CA PRO A 390 2.75 8.52 -3.63
C PRO A 390 2.61 6.99 -3.57
N GLY A 391 2.50 6.43 -2.37
CA GLY A 391 2.40 4.99 -2.15
C GLY A 391 3.73 4.21 -2.23
N ALA A 392 4.86 4.90 -2.37
CA ALA A 392 6.19 4.28 -2.39
C ALA A 392 7.23 5.15 -1.64
N PRO A 393 7.07 5.37 -0.34
CA PRO A 393 8.01 6.14 0.47
C PRO A 393 9.32 5.38 0.68
N LEU A 394 10.39 6.11 0.96
CA LEU A 394 11.56 5.53 1.60
C LEU A 394 11.24 5.25 3.06
N CYS A 395 11.52 4.05 3.51
CA CYS A 395 11.24 3.61 4.87
C CYS A 395 12.52 3.19 5.59
N ARG A 396 12.59 3.47 6.88
CA ARG A 396 13.53 2.80 7.78
C ARG A 396 13.03 1.37 8.02
N LEU A 397 13.95 0.45 7.89
CA LEU A 397 13.70 -0.97 8.12
C LEU A 397 14.01 -1.31 9.59
N HIS A 398 13.07 -1.97 10.24
CA HIS A 398 13.24 -2.57 11.56
C HIS A 398 13.08 -4.08 11.42
N GLY A 399 14.17 -4.83 11.55
CA GLY A 399 14.12 -6.26 11.25
C GLY A 399 15.28 -7.07 11.78
N SER A 400 15.44 -8.25 11.24
CA SER A 400 16.44 -9.23 11.61
C SER A 400 17.74 -9.08 10.81
N ALA A 401 18.76 -9.85 11.22
CA ALA A 401 20.03 -9.98 10.49
C ALA A 401 19.88 -10.47 9.04
N ARG A 402 18.73 -11.07 8.67
CA ARG A 402 18.44 -11.50 7.28
C ARG A 402 18.40 -10.35 6.28
N ALA A 403 18.17 -9.12 6.75
CA ALA A 403 18.22 -7.92 5.91
C ALA A 403 19.63 -7.57 5.43
N GLY A 404 20.68 -8.25 5.92
CA GLY A 404 22.03 -8.11 5.41
C GLY A 404 22.67 -6.75 5.67
N GLY A 405 22.20 -6.00 6.69
CA GLY A 405 22.68 -4.66 6.98
C GLY A 405 21.89 -3.53 6.30
N LEU A 406 20.82 -3.84 5.54
CA LEU A 406 19.90 -2.82 5.04
C LEU A 406 19.27 -2.06 6.23
N ALA A 407 19.40 -0.74 6.21
CA ALA A 407 18.76 0.17 7.15
C ALA A 407 17.50 0.80 6.56
N GLU A 408 17.45 0.90 5.23
CA GLU A 408 16.41 1.60 4.48
C GLU A 408 15.90 0.75 3.31
N ILE A 409 14.61 0.83 3.06
CA ILE A 409 13.96 0.08 2.00
C ILE A 409 12.81 0.85 1.36
N VAL A 410 12.61 0.60 0.07
CA VAL A 410 11.40 1.02 -0.63
C VAL A 410 10.63 -0.23 -1.06
N LEU A 411 9.36 -0.29 -0.68
CA LEU A 411 8.40 -1.26 -1.21
C LEU A 411 7.49 -0.53 -2.18
N LYS A 412 7.57 -0.84 -3.47
CA LYS A 412 6.76 -0.15 -4.48
C LYS A 412 5.87 -1.11 -5.27
N GLY A 413 4.63 -0.70 -5.51
CA GLY A 413 3.78 -1.33 -6.51
C GLY A 413 4.33 -1.13 -7.94
N GLY A 414 3.94 -1.98 -8.88
CA GLY A 414 4.44 -1.91 -10.25
C GLY A 414 4.17 -0.59 -10.98
N GLN A 415 3.08 0.10 -10.62
CA GLN A 415 2.61 1.33 -11.28
C GLN A 415 3.06 2.63 -10.56
N MET A 416 3.90 2.54 -9.53
CA MET A 416 4.27 3.69 -8.71
C MET A 416 5.57 4.35 -9.19
N GLY A 417 5.59 5.70 -9.12
CA GLY A 417 6.76 6.53 -9.41
C GLY A 417 7.00 6.83 -10.90
N GLY A 418 7.74 7.89 -11.17
CA GLY A 418 8.17 8.28 -12.52
C GLY A 418 9.28 7.39 -13.08
N PRO A 419 9.71 7.63 -14.33
CA PRO A 419 10.78 6.85 -14.95
C PRO A 419 12.12 6.92 -14.20
N ASP A 420 12.44 8.03 -13.54
CA ASP A 420 13.65 8.31 -12.77
C ASP A 420 13.58 7.80 -11.32
N PHE A 421 12.58 7.00 -10.98
CA PHE A 421 12.30 6.59 -9.61
C PHE A 421 13.51 5.95 -8.90
N PHE A 422 14.26 5.07 -9.55
CA PHE A 422 15.41 4.42 -8.91
C PHE A 422 16.57 5.41 -8.65
N GLN A 423 16.68 6.43 -9.47
CA GLN A 423 17.63 7.52 -9.25
C GLN A 423 17.17 8.42 -8.09
N THR A 424 15.87 8.67 -7.97
CA THR A 424 15.28 9.39 -6.82
C THR A 424 15.53 8.61 -5.52
N VAL A 425 15.39 7.29 -5.53
CA VAL A 425 15.74 6.43 -4.38
C VAL A 425 17.21 6.58 -4.00
N LEU A 426 18.13 6.57 -4.99
CA LEU A 426 19.56 6.71 -4.75
C LEU A 426 19.87 8.06 -4.06
N ARG A 427 19.20 9.13 -4.50
CA ARG A 427 19.37 10.50 -3.96
C ARG A 427 18.68 10.70 -2.60
N GLY A 428 17.76 9.84 -2.20
CA GLY A 428 17.03 9.95 -0.92
C GLY A 428 15.80 10.85 -0.94
N GLY A 429 15.29 11.17 -2.12
CA GLY A 429 14.16 12.06 -2.35
C GLY A 429 14.46 13.11 -3.42
N HIS A 430 13.49 13.95 -3.70
CA HIS A 430 13.74 15.14 -4.52
C HIS A 430 14.49 16.15 -3.66
N ALA A 431 15.62 16.69 -4.16
CA ALA A 431 16.18 17.89 -3.57
C ALA A 431 15.08 18.96 -3.57
N ALA A 432 15.00 19.76 -2.51
CA ALA A 432 14.08 20.89 -2.42
C ALA A 432 14.41 21.93 -3.51
N THR A 433 14.03 21.63 -4.73
CA THR A 433 13.88 22.57 -5.83
C THR A 433 12.39 22.80 -5.92
N GLY A 434 11.96 24.03 -5.58
CA GLY A 434 10.59 24.47 -5.46
C GLY A 434 9.72 24.35 -6.71
N GLU A 435 9.55 23.15 -7.18
CA GLU A 435 8.53 22.75 -8.14
C GLU A 435 8.21 21.27 -7.90
N ILE A 436 7.26 21.01 -6.97
CA ILE A 436 6.39 19.88 -7.16
C ILE A 436 5.56 20.23 -8.39
N ARG A 437 6.08 19.96 -9.59
CA ARG A 437 5.22 19.90 -10.76
C ARG A 437 4.14 18.89 -10.40
N ARG A 438 2.91 19.35 -10.34
CA ARG A 438 1.72 18.52 -10.48
C ARG A 438 1.93 17.77 -11.80
N GLN A 439 2.59 16.62 -11.72
CA GLN A 439 2.74 15.74 -12.86
C GLN A 439 1.35 15.21 -13.15
N ASP A 440 0.92 15.47 -14.34
CA ASP A 440 -0.31 15.01 -14.97
C ASP A 440 -0.57 13.55 -14.58
N ALA A 441 -1.59 13.37 -13.72
CA ALA A 441 -2.11 12.07 -13.34
C ALA A 441 -3.10 11.57 -14.39
#